data_fd5469e25fadd2913a6467944053175d
#
_entry.id   fd5469e25fadd2913a6467944053175d
#
_cell.length_a   1.000
_cell.length_b   1.000
_cell.length_c   1.000
_cell.angle_alpha   90.00
_cell.angle_beta   90.00
_cell.angle_gamma   90.00
#
_symmetry.space_group_name_H-M   'P 1'
#
loop_
_entity.id
_entity.type
_entity.pdbx_description
1 polymer ?
#
loop_
_entity_poly.entity_id
_entity_poly.type
_entity_poly.pdbx_seq_one_letter_code
_entity_poly.pdbx_strand_id
1 'polypeptide(L)'
;MSADSAAPIAVIGFSAAASPLEPAWPSTHRALLPVAGKPLIVHLVEQLAIGGIRHLRIAGSIQQYAVRQRLRDGREWGMTVRYSDLHDADLRMQTLLEHGQCLYLCGDNLHLGDFSEISPAGNARVADPMARSDLSAYWSLSSAGPACYDIAAATRRPYAREPLLTPRSYHDANVVVATGGTSLLVPGRTAKPGVAIDWDCYLAPDVLLGEGITIGKHCRLDRRVRLDTPCVLSNGVILGRDTRLGNVSVLPNTYIGVGTRLRDAVVTPLGIFDLDGRFWRTRDRTVIGRARSNAEQRTGIPSEKLSVLEMDSCPIT
;
A
#
# COMPACT_ATOMS: atom_id res chain seq x y z
N MET A 1 -28.56 -0.90 33.27
CA MET A 1 -27.44 -0.08 32.73
C MET A 1 -26.93 -0.80 31.51
N SER A 2 -27.40 -0.43 30.31
CA SER A 2 -26.88 -0.95 29.05
C SER A 2 -25.45 -0.45 28.92
N ALA A 3 -24.51 -1.39 28.86
CA ALA A 3 -23.14 -1.10 28.45
C ALA A 3 -23.23 -0.55 27.02
N ASP A 4 -23.17 0.76 26.90
CA ASP A 4 -22.95 1.43 25.63
C ASP A 4 -21.59 0.94 25.15
N SER A 5 -21.60 -0.06 24.26
CA SER A 5 -20.40 -0.66 23.71
C SER A 5 -19.67 0.47 23.00
N ALA A 6 -18.62 1.00 23.63
CA ALA A 6 -17.82 2.04 23.03
C ALA A 6 -17.42 1.58 21.63
N ALA A 7 -17.66 2.44 20.63
CA ALA A 7 -17.39 2.11 19.23
C ALA A 7 -15.93 1.63 19.08
N PRO A 8 -15.70 0.55 18.33
CA PRO A 8 -14.37 -0.05 18.21
C PRO A 8 -13.39 0.97 17.60
N ILE A 9 -12.24 1.10 18.25
CA ILE A 9 -11.16 2.02 17.85
C ILE A 9 -9.92 1.22 17.44
N ALA A 10 -9.27 1.64 16.36
CA ALA A 10 -8.00 1.07 15.95
C ALA A 10 -6.83 2.02 16.23
N VAL A 11 -5.68 1.45 16.53
CA VAL A 11 -4.39 2.15 16.66
C VAL A 11 -3.43 1.58 15.62
N ILE A 12 -2.88 2.43 14.76
CA ILE A 12 -1.85 2.05 13.80
C ILE A 12 -0.51 2.58 14.28
N GLY A 13 0.43 1.65 14.47
CA GLY A 13 1.84 1.93 14.67
C GLY A 13 2.66 1.63 13.41
N PHE A 14 3.92 2.03 13.40
CA PHE A 14 4.85 1.78 12.30
C PHE A 14 6.18 1.28 12.82
N SER A 15 6.82 0.38 12.08
CA SER A 15 8.16 -0.09 12.42
C SER A 15 9.23 0.94 12.00
N ALA A 16 10.36 0.90 12.65
CA ALA A 16 11.53 1.70 12.27
C ALA A 16 12.33 1.08 11.11
N ALA A 17 11.87 -0.02 10.52
CA ALA A 17 12.61 -0.71 9.48
C ALA A 17 12.63 0.09 8.16
N ALA A 18 13.77 0.07 7.49
CA ALA A 18 13.95 0.71 6.19
C ALA A 18 13.03 0.15 5.11
N SER A 19 12.82 0.93 4.05
CA SER A 19 12.06 0.46 2.88
C SER A 19 12.79 -0.70 2.18
N PRO A 20 12.08 -1.75 1.74
CA PRO A 20 12.70 -2.84 0.97
C PRO A 20 13.29 -2.39 -0.37
N LEU A 21 12.96 -1.19 -0.81
CA LEU A 21 13.34 -0.63 -2.11
C LEU A 21 14.37 0.50 -2.00
N GLU A 22 15.02 0.66 -0.85
CA GLU A 22 16.18 1.53 -0.74
C GLU A 22 17.40 0.88 -1.43
N PRO A 23 18.26 1.67 -2.09
CA PRO A 23 18.25 3.14 -2.21
C PRO A 23 17.45 3.66 -3.42
N ALA A 24 16.79 2.82 -4.18
CA ALA A 24 16.14 3.22 -5.43
C ALA A 24 14.78 3.90 -5.25
N TRP A 25 14.19 3.79 -4.08
CA TRP A 25 12.95 4.46 -3.70
C TRP A 25 13.11 5.13 -2.33
N PRO A 26 14.03 6.12 -2.21
CA PRO A 26 14.30 6.81 -0.96
C PRO A 26 13.11 7.70 -0.58
N SER A 27 13.05 8.08 0.68
CA SER A 27 12.11 9.05 1.24
C SER A 27 10.62 8.69 1.23
N THR A 28 10.23 7.51 0.79
CA THR A 28 8.84 7.09 0.90
C THR A 28 8.65 6.20 2.11
N HIS A 29 7.78 6.62 3.03
CA HIS A 29 7.37 5.79 4.17
C HIS A 29 6.84 4.43 3.66
N ARG A 30 7.24 3.31 4.29
CA ARG A 30 6.84 1.96 3.84
C ARG A 30 5.34 1.79 3.67
N ALA A 31 4.57 2.36 4.58
CA ALA A 31 3.11 2.36 4.50
C ALA A 31 2.53 3.01 3.23
N LEU A 32 3.34 3.80 2.51
CA LEU A 32 2.95 4.44 1.25
C LEU A 32 3.46 3.70 0.01
N LEU A 33 4.19 2.60 0.18
CA LEU A 33 4.55 1.75 -0.96
C LEU A 33 3.29 1.29 -1.69
N PRO A 34 3.23 1.45 -3.02
CA PRO A 34 2.06 1.05 -3.79
C PRO A 34 2.00 -0.48 -3.91
N VAL A 35 0.91 -1.06 -3.48
CA VAL A 35 0.58 -2.46 -3.69
C VAL A 35 -0.65 -2.52 -4.59
N ALA A 36 -0.54 -3.19 -5.72
CA ALA A 36 -1.59 -3.26 -6.75
C ALA A 36 -2.23 -1.88 -7.07
N GLY A 37 -1.39 -0.84 -7.21
CA GLY A 37 -1.82 0.51 -7.59
C GLY A 37 -2.29 1.43 -6.46
N LYS A 38 -2.39 0.94 -5.21
CA LYS A 38 -2.77 1.75 -4.02
C LYS A 38 -1.68 1.70 -2.94
N PRO A 39 -1.48 2.79 -2.16
CA PRO A 39 -0.62 2.76 -0.98
C PRO A 39 -1.05 1.68 0.02
N LEU A 40 -0.07 0.99 0.61
CA LEU A 40 -0.29 -0.08 1.58
C LEU A 40 -1.25 0.32 2.71
N ILE A 41 -1.05 1.51 3.28
CA ILE A 41 -1.90 2.04 4.37
C ILE A 41 -3.36 2.24 3.93
N VAL A 42 -3.62 2.51 2.65
CA VAL A 42 -4.98 2.69 2.14
C VAL A 42 -5.72 1.36 2.11
N HIS A 43 -5.06 0.27 1.73
CA HIS A 43 -5.65 -1.05 1.83
C HIS A 43 -6.08 -1.38 3.27
N LEU A 44 -5.20 -1.07 4.24
CA LEU A 44 -5.51 -1.29 5.65
C LEU A 44 -6.71 -0.45 6.12
N VAL A 45 -6.75 0.83 5.78
CA VAL A 45 -7.86 1.73 6.16
C VAL A 45 -9.18 1.30 5.53
N GLU A 46 -9.17 0.90 4.26
CA GLU A 46 -10.36 0.37 3.57
C GLU A 46 -10.90 -0.89 4.26
N GLN A 47 -10.02 -1.83 4.60
CA GLN A 47 -10.42 -3.04 5.32
C GLN A 47 -11.00 -2.74 6.70
N LEU A 48 -10.38 -1.81 7.45
CA LEU A 48 -10.90 -1.36 8.74
C LEU A 48 -12.29 -0.72 8.59
N ALA A 49 -12.48 0.11 7.57
CA ALA A 49 -13.77 0.74 7.29
C ALA A 49 -14.85 -0.30 6.93
N ILE A 50 -14.51 -1.31 6.12
CA ILE A 50 -15.39 -2.44 5.78
C ILE A 50 -15.73 -3.25 7.04
N GLY A 51 -14.73 -3.50 7.91
CA GLY A 51 -14.89 -4.18 9.19
C GLY A 51 -15.65 -3.37 10.26
N GLY A 52 -16.17 -2.19 9.92
CA GLY A 52 -16.98 -1.39 10.84
C GLY A 52 -16.21 -0.49 11.79
N ILE A 53 -14.88 -0.44 11.73
CA ILE A 53 -14.07 0.49 12.50
C ILE A 53 -14.29 1.92 11.97
N ARG A 54 -14.63 2.85 12.86
CA ARG A 54 -14.90 4.26 12.49
C ARG A 54 -13.92 5.25 13.10
N HIS A 55 -13.19 4.84 14.11
CA HIS A 55 -12.22 5.66 14.80
C HIS A 55 -10.82 5.06 14.67
N LEU A 56 -9.89 5.86 14.16
CA LEU A 56 -8.53 5.46 13.92
C LEU A 56 -7.57 6.45 14.58
N ARG A 57 -6.62 5.94 15.35
CA ARG A 57 -5.49 6.70 15.90
C ARG A 57 -4.20 6.24 15.22
N ILE A 58 -3.40 7.19 14.78
CA ILE A 58 -2.12 6.92 14.14
C ILE A 58 -1.01 7.43 15.05
N ALA A 59 -0.17 6.50 15.50
CA ALA A 59 1.01 6.81 16.30
C ALA A 59 2.14 7.31 15.41
N GLY A 60 2.98 8.21 15.91
CA GLY A 60 4.22 8.42 15.29
C GLY A 60 4.97 9.72 15.38
N SER A 61 6.13 9.71 14.75
CA SER A 61 7.08 10.78 14.65
C SER A 61 6.90 11.63 13.38
N ILE A 62 7.73 12.64 13.22
CA ILE A 62 7.83 13.61 12.10
C ILE A 62 7.80 12.97 10.70
N GLN A 63 8.19 11.70 10.56
CA GLN A 63 8.19 10.98 9.27
C GLN A 63 6.79 10.67 8.70
N GLN A 64 5.74 10.90 9.48
CA GLN A 64 4.36 10.59 9.08
C GLN A 64 3.65 11.69 8.28
N TYR A 65 4.33 12.79 7.97
CA TYR A 65 3.71 13.86 7.21
C TYR A 65 3.05 13.38 5.92
N ALA A 66 3.73 12.51 5.17
CA ALA A 66 3.19 11.95 3.93
C ALA A 66 1.99 11.01 4.16
N VAL A 67 2.00 10.21 5.25
CA VAL A 67 0.85 9.39 5.66
C VAL A 67 -0.32 10.29 6.03
N ARG A 68 -0.06 11.35 6.81
CA ARG A 68 -1.09 12.34 7.18
C ARG A 68 -1.67 13.06 5.97
N GLN A 69 -0.85 13.44 5.00
CA GLN A 69 -1.35 14.02 3.74
C GLN A 69 -2.24 13.05 2.97
N ARG A 70 -1.91 11.76 2.96
CA ARG A 70 -2.68 10.74 2.23
C ARG A 70 -4.00 10.41 2.92
N LEU A 71 -4.02 10.23 4.22
CA LEU A 71 -5.22 9.83 4.94
C LEU A 71 -6.08 11.00 5.43
N ARG A 72 -5.49 12.18 5.56
CA ARG A 72 -6.17 13.41 6.05
C ARG A 72 -6.95 13.14 7.34
N ASP A 73 -8.23 13.49 7.37
CA ASP A 73 -9.14 13.28 8.51
C ASP A 73 -9.95 11.97 8.41
N GLY A 74 -9.75 11.18 7.34
CA GLY A 74 -10.41 9.89 7.16
C GLY A 74 -11.81 9.93 6.56
N ARG A 75 -12.37 11.12 6.28
CA ARG A 75 -13.74 11.25 5.74
C ARG A 75 -13.95 10.51 4.44
N GLU A 76 -12.92 10.36 3.61
CA GLU A 76 -12.94 9.58 2.36
C GLU A 76 -13.47 8.15 2.59
N TRP A 77 -13.21 7.57 3.78
CA TRP A 77 -13.64 6.21 4.17
C TRP A 77 -14.77 6.19 5.21
N GLY A 78 -15.39 7.32 5.50
CA GLY A 78 -16.39 7.42 6.56
C GLY A 78 -15.81 7.18 7.96
N MET A 79 -14.55 7.49 8.17
CA MET A 79 -13.80 7.33 9.41
C MET A 79 -13.38 8.68 10.00
N THR A 80 -13.01 8.66 11.27
CA THR A 80 -12.31 9.78 11.92
C THR A 80 -10.89 9.35 12.22
N VAL A 81 -9.91 9.98 11.56
CA VAL A 81 -8.48 9.73 11.77
C VAL A 81 -7.89 10.80 12.65
N ARG A 82 -7.25 10.41 13.75
CA ARG A 82 -6.51 11.29 14.66
C ARG A 82 -5.03 10.89 14.66
N TYR A 83 -4.17 11.89 14.68
CA TYR A 83 -2.72 11.71 14.69
C TYR A 83 -2.17 12.10 16.06
N SER A 84 -1.21 11.35 16.54
CA SER A 84 -0.55 11.55 17.82
C SER A 84 0.95 11.55 17.64
N ASP A 85 1.65 12.40 18.39
CA ASP A 85 3.12 12.41 18.43
C ASP A 85 3.68 11.34 19.38
N LEU A 86 2.80 10.62 20.10
CA LEU A 86 3.20 9.52 20.97
C LEU A 86 3.73 8.33 20.17
N HIS A 87 4.66 7.61 20.77
CA HIS A 87 5.05 6.29 20.27
C HIS A 87 3.86 5.34 20.30
N ASP A 88 3.90 4.31 19.47
CA ASP A 88 2.79 3.37 19.29
C ASP A 88 2.38 2.67 20.61
N ALA A 89 3.33 2.30 21.46
CA ALA A 89 3.08 1.69 22.75
C ALA A 89 2.33 2.63 23.70
N ASP A 90 2.75 3.90 23.78
CA ASP A 90 2.13 4.91 24.64
C ASP A 90 0.74 5.28 24.15
N LEU A 91 0.58 5.47 22.83
CA LEU A 91 -0.73 5.77 22.23
C LEU A 91 -1.71 4.62 22.43
N ARG A 92 -1.25 3.38 22.30
CA ARG A 92 -2.06 2.20 22.57
C ARG A 92 -2.51 2.16 24.04
N MET A 93 -1.58 2.38 24.98
CA MET A 93 -1.91 2.39 26.41
C MET A 93 -2.89 3.50 26.73
N GLN A 94 -2.68 4.71 26.23
CA GLN A 94 -3.62 5.82 26.40
C GLN A 94 -4.99 5.46 25.83
N THR A 95 -5.06 4.87 24.65
CA THR A 95 -6.32 4.48 24.02
C THR A 95 -7.06 3.41 24.82
N LEU A 96 -6.33 2.46 25.39
CA LEU A 96 -6.89 1.43 26.28
C LEU A 96 -7.48 2.03 27.55
N LEU A 97 -6.79 3.00 28.18
CA LEU A 97 -7.28 3.68 29.38
C LEU A 97 -8.54 4.51 29.10
N GLU A 98 -8.63 5.12 27.91
CA GLU A 98 -9.77 5.96 27.52
C GLU A 98 -11.00 5.15 27.08
N HIS A 99 -10.80 4.04 26.36
CA HIS A 99 -11.86 3.30 25.66
C HIS A 99 -12.06 1.86 26.14
N GLY A 100 -11.19 1.36 27.01
CA GLY A 100 -11.26 -0.01 27.53
C GLY A 100 -10.80 -1.10 26.55
N GLN A 101 -10.74 -0.80 25.26
CA GLN A 101 -10.29 -1.74 24.20
C GLN A 101 -9.73 -0.99 23.00
N CYS A 102 -8.79 -1.61 22.29
CA CYS A 102 -8.35 -1.13 20.98
C CYS A 102 -7.81 -2.28 20.12
N LEU A 103 -7.97 -2.14 18.79
CA LEU A 103 -7.32 -2.97 17.80
C LEU A 103 -5.98 -2.35 17.43
N TYR A 104 -4.87 -3.03 17.69
CA TYR A 104 -3.56 -2.58 17.25
C TYR A 104 -3.18 -3.21 15.92
N LEU A 105 -2.56 -2.41 15.02
CA LEU A 105 -2.12 -2.83 13.69
C LEU A 105 -0.78 -2.19 13.35
N CYS A 106 0.09 -2.96 12.70
CA CYS A 106 1.30 -2.42 12.08
C CYS A 106 0.98 -1.93 10.66
N GLY A 107 1.09 -0.63 10.45
CA GLY A 107 0.75 0.02 9.18
C GLY A 107 1.74 -0.24 8.03
N ASP A 108 2.87 -0.87 8.33
CA ASP A 108 3.91 -1.22 7.35
C ASP A 108 3.75 -2.64 6.77
N ASN A 109 2.78 -3.40 7.25
CA ASN A 109 2.53 -4.76 6.81
C ASN A 109 1.32 -4.82 5.90
N LEU A 110 1.33 -5.73 4.95
CA LEU A 110 0.13 -6.08 4.19
C LEU A 110 -0.73 -7.01 5.04
N HIS A 111 -1.95 -6.56 5.33
CA HIS A 111 -2.94 -7.32 6.05
C HIS A 111 -3.92 -7.96 5.06
N LEU A 112 -3.98 -9.29 5.05
CA LEU A 112 -4.81 -10.06 4.11
C LEU A 112 -6.06 -10.66 4.76
N GLY A 113 -6.25 -10.43 6.07
CA GLY A 113 -7.38 -10.91 6.84
C GLY A 113 -8.64 -10.08 6.66
N ASP A 114 -9.79 -10.66 6.95
CA ASP A 114 -11.07 -9.97 7.04
C ASP A 114 -11.31 -9.46 8.45
N PHE A 115 -11.36 -8.15 8.61
CA PHE A 115 -11.62 -7.52 9.91
C PHE A 115 -13.09 -7.53 10.33
N SER A 116 -14.02 -7.87 9.44
CA SER A 116 -15.45 -7.98 9.77
C SER A 116 -15.75 -9.13 10.73
N GLU A 117 -14.92 -10.17 10.73
CA GLU A 117 -15.08 -11.36 11.59
C GLU A 117 -14.35 -11.20 12.95
N ILE A 118 -13.64 -10.08 13.17
CA ILE A 118 -12.84 -9.88 14.35
C ILE A 118 -13.64 -9.18 15.44
N SER A 119 -13.98 -9.94 16.47
CA SER A 119 -14.63 -9.44 17.68
C SER A 119 -13.76 -9.68 18.91
N PRO A 120 -13.67 -8.69 19.82
CA PRO A 120 -13.01 -8.90 21.12
C PRO A 120 -13.64 -10.02 21.96
N ALA A 121 -14.92 -10.33 21.71
CA ALA A 121 -15.67 -11.37 22.40
C ALA A 121 -15.55 -12.78 21.76
N GLY A 122 -14.83 -12.90 20.63
CA GLY A 122 -14.63 -14.17 19.94
C GLY A 122 -13.63 -15.09 20.67
N ASN A 123 -13.49 -16.34 20.17
CA ASN A 123 -12.57 -17.37 20.69
C ASN A 123 -11.07 -17.06 20.41
N ALA A 124 -10.67 -15.82 20.52
CA ALA A 124 -9.28 -15.41 20.34
C ALA A 124 -8.40 -15.96 21.47
N ARG A 125 -7.26 -16.53 21.14
CA ARG A 125 -6.26 -16.90 22.14
C ARG A 125 -5.63 -15.64 22.72
N VAL A 126 -5.58 -15.56 24.05
CA VAL A 126 -4.85 -14.51 24.74
C VAL A 126 -3.35 -14.72 24.49
N ALA A 127 -2.71 -13.77 23.86
CA ALA A 127 -1.26 -13.74 23.71
C ALA A 127 -0.67 -12.70 24.67
N ASP A 128 0.46 -13.04 25.31
CA ASP A 128 1.20 -12.07 26.09
C ASP A 128 1.84 -11.03 25.16
N PRO A 129 1.43 -9.74 25.24
CA PRO A 129 1.96 -8.70 24.36
C PRO A 129 3.45 -8.43 24.56
N MET A 130 3.98 -8.77 25.74
CA MET A 130 5.39 -8.57 26.05
C MET A 130 6.27 -9.73 25.57
N ALA A 131 5.67 -10.89 25.31
CA ALA A 131 6.39 -12.09 24.88
C ALA A 131 6.62 -12.16 23.35
N ARG A 132 5.94 -11.31 22.54
CA ARG A 132 6.01 -11.36 21.08
C ARG A 132 6.16 -9.97 20.48
N SER A 133 7.36 -9.64 20.09
CA SER A 133 7.68 -8.46 19.29
C SER A 133 7.20 -8.56 17.82
N ASP A 134 6.62 -9.70 17.43
CA ASP A 134 6.27 -10.05 16.06
C ASP A 134 4.76 -9.92 15.75
N LEU A 135 3.92 -9.51 16.73
CA LEU A 135 2.49 -9.31 16.49
C LEU A 135 2.26 -8.10 15.58
N SER A 136 1.69 -8.34 14.42
CA SER A 136 1.36 -7.30 13.44
C SER A 136 -0.05 -6.73 13.60
N ALA A 137 -0.94 -7.45 14.28
CA ALA A 137 -2.30 -7.04 14.58
C ALA A 137 -2.85 -7.81 15.78
N TYR A 138 -3.51 -7.12 16.71
CA TYR A 138 -4.14 -7.73 17.88
C TYR A 138 -5.15 -6.80 18.56
N TRP A 139 -6.13 -7.41 19.25
CA TRP A 139 -7.00 -6.69 20.17
C TRP A 139 -6.37 -6.60 21.55
N SER A 140 -6.52 -5.45 22.19
CA SER A 140 -6.08 -5.21 23.56
C SER A 140 -7.29 -4.81 24.40
N LEU A 141 -7.48 -5.45 25.57
CA LEU A 141 -8.60 -5.22 26.48
C LEU A 141 -8.07 -4.78 27.85
N SER A 142 -8.70 -3.75 28.46
CA SER A 142 -8.27 -3.23 29.77
C SER A 142 -8.78 -4.04 30.95
N SER A 143 -9.89 -4.75 30.80
CA SER A 143 -10.56 -5.50 31.90
C SER A 143 -9.81 -6.75 32.34
N ALA A 144 -8.85 -7.24 31.55
CA ALA A 144 -8.04 -8.43 31.83
C ALA A 144 -6.57 -8.11 32.08
N GLY A 145 -6.22 -6.87 32.39
CA GLY A 145 -4.84 -6.40 32.33
C GLY A 145 -4.39 -6.21 30.88
N PRO A 146 -3.10 -6.21 30.57
CA PRO A 146 -2.62 -6.12 29.21
C PRO A 146 -2.80 -7.44 28.41
N ALA A 147 -4.00 -8.01 28.50
CA ALA A 147 -4.35 -9.18 27.71
C ALA A 147 -4.49 -8.78 26.24
N CYS A 148 -3.75 -9.43 25.37
CA CYS A 148 -3.84 -9.25 23.93
C CYS A 148 -4.45 -10.48 23.29
N TYR A 149 -5.36 -10.26 22.34
CA TYR A 149 -5.91 -11.30 21.51
C TYR A 149 -5.20 -11.29 20.17
N ASP A 150 -4.54 -12.39 19.85
CA ASP A 150 -3.91 -12.57 18.54
C ASP A 150 -4.97 -12.81 17.49
N ILE A 151 -5.11 -11.89 16.54
CA ILE A 151 -6.05 -12.00 15.43
C ILE A 151 -5.77 -13.25 14.58
N ALA A 152 -4.50 -13.62 14.40
CA ALA A 152 -4.13 -14.81 13.66
C ALA A 152 -4.67 -16.11 14.29
N ALA A 153 -4.86 -16.10 15.62
CA ALA A 153 -5.45 -17.22 16.33
C ALA A 153 -6.99 -17.18 16.37
N ALA A 154 -7.58 -15.99 16.18
CA ALA A 154 -9.02 -15.78 16.20
C ALA A 154 -9.69 -16.08 14.86
N THR A 155 -9.00 -15.95 13.76
CA THR A 155 -9.52 -16.22 12.42
C THR A 155 -9.31 -17.69 12.06
N ARG A 156 -10.35 -18.38 11.56
CA ARG A 156 -10.25 -19.76 11.03
C ARG A 156 -9.37 -19.88 9.78
N ARG A 157 -8.99 -18.75 9.16
CA ARG A 157 -8.01 -18.66 8.09
C ARG A 157 -6.71 -18.14 8.66
N PRO A 158 -5.55 -18.67 8.24
CA PRO A 158 -4.28 -18.10 8.65
C PRO A 158 -4.30 -16.61 8.26
N TYR A 159 -4.16 -15.75 9.25
CA TYR A 159 -3.98 -14.32 9.04
C TYR A 159 -2.62 -14.14 8.38
N ALA A 160 -2.64 -14.16 7.06
CA ALA A 160 -1.43 -13.99 6.28
C ALA A 160 -0.97 -12.54 6.43
N ARG A 161 0.19 -12.36 7.00
CA ARG A 161 0.92 -11.09 7.03
C ARG A 161 2.12 -11.24 6.12
N GLU A 162 2.30 -10.26 5.27
CA GLU A 162 3.52 -10.14 4.48
C GLU A 162 4.26 -8.89 4.94
N PRO A 163 5.30 -9.03 5.80
CA PRO A 163 6.17 -7.92 6.10
C PRO A 163 6.95 -7.57 4.84
N LEU A 164 6.76 -6.35 4.34
CA LEU A 164 7.44 -5.88 3.14
C LEU A 164 8.89 -5.49 3.50
N LEU A 165 9.75 -6.49 3.67
CA LEU A 165 11.15 -6.31 4.09
C LEU A 165 12.16 -6.44 2.95
N THR A 166 11.78 -7.09 1.86
CA THR A 166 12.65 -7.36 0.70
C THR A 166 11.95 -7.02 -0.60
N PRO A 167 12.67 -6.80 -1.71
CA PRO A 167 12.06 -6.66 -3.02
C PRO A 167 11.18 -7.85 -3.40
N ARG A 168 11.56 -9.07 -3.02
CA ARG A 168 10.74 -10.28 -3.22
C ARG A 168 9.42 -10.20 -2.48
N SER A 169 9.44 -9.95 -1.15
CA SER A 169 8.20 -9.86 -0.37
C SER A 169 7.29 -8.72 -0.84
N TYR A 170 7.87 -7.60 -1.31
CA TYR A 170 7.12 -6.53 -1.96
C TYR A 170 6.47 -6.99 -3.28
N HIS A 171 7.23 -7.72 -4.11
CA HIS A 171 6.71 -8.26 -5.37
C HIS A 171 5.60 -9.29 -5.12
N ASP A 172 5.82 -10.24 -4.21
CA ASP A 172 4.87 -11.28 -3.86
C ASP A 172 3.55 -10.68 -3.32
N ALA A 173 3.63 -9.64 -2.48
CA ALA A 173 2.47 -8.88 -2.03
C ALA A 173 1.66 -8.26 -3.18
N ASN A 174 2.34 -7.66 -4.16
CA ASN A 174 1.69 -7.15 -5.37
C ASN A 174 1.00 -8.25 -6.17
N VAL A 175 1.67 -9.38 -6.36
CA VAL A 175 1.14 -10.53 -7.10
C VAL A 175 -0.09 -11.12 -6.41
N VAL A 176 -0.03 -11.37 -5.10
CA VAL A 176 -1.14 -11.93 -4.33
C VAL A 176 -2.39 -11.06 -4.44
N VAL A 177 -2.22 -9.74 -4.33
CA VAL A 177 -3.35 -8.81 -4.46
C VAL A 177 -3.86 -8.74 -5.91
N ALA A 178 -2.97 -8.69 -6.90
CA ALA A 178 -3.33 -8.60 -8.32
C ALA A 178 -4.05 -9.84 -8.85
N THR A 179 -3.73 -11.02 -8.33
CA THR A 179 -4.35 -12.29 -8.75
C THR A 179 -5.69 -12.58 -8.07
N GLY A 180 -6.17 -11.69 -7.19
CA GLY A 180 -7.47 -11.84 -6.54
C GLY A 180 -7.51 -12.87 -5.42
N GLY A 181 -6.34 -13.31 -4.92
CA GLY A 181 -6.23 -14.24 -3.79
C GLY A 181 -6.62 -13.64 -2.43
N THR A 182 -7.12 -12.40 -2.42
CA THR A 182 -7.40 -11.64 -1.20
C THR A 182 -8.74 -10.90 -1.28
N SER A 183 -9.26 -10.48 -0.12
CA SER A 183 -10.42 -9.58 -0.02
C SER A 183 -10.09 -8.11 -0.29
N LEU A 184 -8.85 -7.80 -0.65
CA LEU A 184 -8.42 -6.43 -0.91
C LEU A 184 -9.02 -5.88 -2.21
N LEU A 185 -9.48 -4.63 -2.15
CA LEU A 185 -10.03 -3.96 -3.32
C LEU A 185 -8.89 -3.48 -4.24
N VAL A 186 -8.78 -4.09 -5.41
CA VAL A 186 -7.88 -3.62 -6.47
C VAL A 186 -8.53 -2.44 -7.19
N PRO A 187 -7.81 -1.33 -7.44
CA PRO A 187 -8.34 -0.21 -8.20
C PRO A 187 -8.66 -0.58 -9.65
N GLY A 188 -9.59 0.17 -10.23
CA GLY A 188 -9.93 0.03 -11.63
C GLY A 188 -11.09 -0.93 -11.90
N ARG A 189 -11.30 -1.23 -13.17
CA ARG A 189 -12.33 -2.15 -13.64
C ARG A 189 -11.70 -3.45 -14.13
N THR A 190 -12.40 -4.54 -13.93
CA THR A 190 -12.02 -5.82 -14.54
C THR A 190 -12.27 -5.73 -16.05
N ALA A 191 -11.21 -5.67 -16.85
CA ALA A 191 -11.31 -5.64 -18.31
C ALA A 191 -11.57 -7.04 -18.89
N LYS A 192 -11.01 -8.06 -18.26
CA LYS A 192 -11.25 -9.49 -18.48
C LYS A 192 -10.85 -10.26 -17.22
N PRO A 193 -11.23 -11.55 -17.06
CA PRO A 193 -10.79 -12.34 -15.91
C PRO A 193 -9.29 -12.22 -15.69
N GLY A 194 -8.89 -11.92 -14.45
CA GLY A 194 -7.48 -11.75 -14.06
C GLY A 194 -6.79 -10.50 -14.58
N VAL A 195 -7.51 -9.51 -15.15
CA VAL A 195 -6.94 -8.24 -15.64
C VAL A 195 -7.74 -7.06 -15.11
N ALA A 196 -7.12 -6.24 -14.27
CA ALA A 196 -7.67 -4.98 -13.77
C ALA A 196 -6.97 -3.78 -14.42
N ILE A 197 -7.73 -2.81 -14.91
CA ILE A 197 -7.21 -1.59 -15.53
C ILE A 197 -7.89 -0.39 -14.89
N ASP A 198 -7.11 0.52 -14.35
CA ASP A 198 -7.60 1.75 -13.71
C ASP A 198 -7.81 2.87 -14.76
N TRP A 199 -8.18 4.06 -14.30
CA TRP A 199 -8.64 5.17 -15.13
C TRP A 199 -7.53 5.81 -15.98
N ASP A 200 -7.93 6.39 -17.10
CA ASP A 200 -7.09 7.20 -17.99
C ASP A 200 -5.83 6.45 -18.48
N CYS A 201 -6.02 5.20 -18.88
CA CYS A 201 -4.98 4.37 -19.47
C CYS A 201 -5.10 4.33 -20.99
N TYR A 202 -3.97 4.46 -21.68
CA TYR A 202 -3.85 4.23 -23.11
C TYR A 202 -3.16 2.89 -23.38
N LEU A 203 -3.85 1.99 -24.05
CA LEU A 203 -3.31 0.73 -24.52
C LEU A 203 -3.45 0.68 -26.05
N ALA A 204 -2.32 0.48 -26.75
CA ALA A 204 -2.38 0.29 -28.20
C ALA A 204 -3.17 -1.00 -28.54
N PRO A 205 -3.84 -1.07 -29.70
CA PRO A 205 -4.74 -2.19 -30.04
C PRO A 205 -4.06 -3.57 -30.08
N ASP A 206 -2.74 -3.60 -30.27
CA ASP A 206 -1.91 -4.79 -30.40
C ASP A 206 -1.15 -5.16 -29.11
N VAL A 207 -1.56 -4.61 -27.97
CA VAL A 207 -1.08 -4.97 -26.64
C VAL A 207 -1.61 -6.35 -26.24
N LEU A 208 -0.72 -7.23 -25.79
CA LEU A 208 -1.08 -8.55 -25.31
C LEU A 208 -0.98 -8.60 -23.78
N LEU A 209 -2.09 -8.93 -23.14
CA LEU A 209 -2.18 -9.06 -21.68
C LEU A 209 -2.43 -10.52 -21.31
N GLY A 210 -1.60 -11.07 -20.43
CA GLY A 210 -1.80 -12.36 -19.76
C GLY A 210 -2.86 -12.28 -18.67
N GLU A 211 -2.78 -13.15 -17.68
CA GLU A 211 -3.59 -13.17 -16.46
C GLU A 211 -2.80 -12.58 -15.28
N GLY A 212 -3.47 -12.18 -14.20
CA GLY A 212 -2.81 -11.60 -13.03
C GLY A 212 -2.16 -10.23 -13.34
N ILE A 213 -2.81 -9.44 -14.22
CA ILE A 213 -2.33 -8.13 -14.63
C ILE A 213 -3.12 -7.03 -13.93
N THR A 214 -2.40 -6.13 -13.26
CA THR A 214 -2.99 -4.89 -12.73
C THR A 214 -2.28 -3.70 -13.36
N ILE A 215 -3.07 -2.76 -13.90
CA ILE A 215 -2.58 -1.53 -14.53
C ILE A 215 -3.19 -0.35 -13.78
N GLY A 216 -2.35 0.44 -13.12
CA GLY A 216 -2.73 1.65 -12.39
C GLY A 216 -3.10 2.82 -13.31
N LYS A 217 -3.49 3.95 -12.71
CA LYS A 217 -3.95 5.16 -13.43
C LYS A 217 -2.88 5.75 -14.34
N HIS A 218 -3.34 6.41 -15.42
CA HIS A 218 -2.49 7.19 -16.33
C HIS A 218 -1.35 6.39 -16.96
N CYS A 219 -1.52 5.09 -17.12
CA CYS A 219 -0.53 4.24 -17.79
C CYS A 219 -0.64 4.33 -19.31
N ARG A 220 0.51 4.22 -19.97
CA ARG A 220 0.58 4.17 -21.43
C ARG A 220 1.37 2.95 -21.87
N LEU A 221 0.73 2.08 -22.66
CA LEU A 221 1.32 0.90 -23.26
C LEU A 221 1.31 1.07 -24.79
N ASP A 222 2.49 1.23 -25.36
CA ASP A 222 2.67 1.41 -26.80
C ASP A 222 2.49 0.07 -27.56
N ARG A 223 2.63 0.14 -28.89
CA ARG A 223 2.40 -1.01 -29.79
C ARG A 223 3.27 -2.22 -29.44
N ARG A 224 2.69 -3.42 -29.59
CA ARG A 224 3.33 -4.72 -29.40
C ARG A 224 3.94 -4.92 -28.01
N VAL A 225 3.44 -4.17 -27.00
CA VAL A 225 3.76 -4.47 -25.61
C VAL A 225 3.12 -5.79 -25.22
N ARG A 226 3.86 -6.61 -24.49
CA ARG A 226 3.40 -7.90 -23.99
C ARG A 226 3.64 -7.98 -22.49
N LEU A 227 2.57 -8.21 -21.73
CA LEU A 227 2.62 -8.50 -20.31
C LEU A 227 2.30 -9.98 -20.10
N ASP A 228 3.33 -10.75 -19.76
CA ASP A 228 3.18 -12.15 -19.35
C ASP A 228 2.83 -12.18 -17.84
N THR A 229 2.22 -13.26 -17.38
CA THR A 229 1.69 -13.42 -16.02
C THR A 229 2.77 -13.63 -14.96
N PRO A 230 2.65 -13.06 -13.76
CA PRO A 230 1.84 -11.89 -13.39
C PRO A 230 2.59 -10.57 -13.66
N CYS A 231 1.86 -9.45 -13.79
CA CYS A 231 2.50 -8.13 -13.86
C CYS A 231 1.65 -7.07 -13.16
N VAL A 232 2.30 -6.25 -12.36
CA VAL A 232 1.67 -5.11 -11.67
C VAL A 232 2.33 -3.81 -12.09
N LEU A 233 1.58 -2.96 -12.79
CA LEU A 233 2.00 -1.63 -13.17
C LEU A 233 1.35 -0.61 -12.25
N SER A 234 2.15 0.13 -11.50
CA SER A 234 1.65 1.25 -10.69
C SER A 234 1.25 2.45 -11.56
N ASN A 235 0.78 3.52 -10.93
CA ASN A 235 0.28 4.70 -11.64
C ASN A 235 1.37 5.39 -12.48
N GLY A 236 0.99 5.91 -13.65
CA GLY A 236 1.86 6.70 -14.51
C GLY A 236 2.99 5.92 -15.20
N VAL A 237 2.88 4.61 -15.32
CA VAL A 237 3.87 3.77 -16.02
C VAL A 237 3.73 3.92 -17.52
N ILE A 238 4.86 4.11 -18.20
CA ILE A 238 4.92 4.17 -19.66
C ILE A 238 5.79 3.02 -20.17
N LEU A 239 5.23 2.17 -21.03
CA LEU A 239 5.94 1.09 -21.71
C LEU A 239 6.10 1.42 -23.19
N GLY A 240 7.34 1.50 -23.65
CA GLY A 240 7.68 1.69 -25.06
C GLY A 240 7.31 0.46 -25.90
N ARG A 241 7.21 0.66 -27.20
CA ARG A 241 6.86 -0.42 -28.15
C ARG A 241 7.78 -1.64 -28.00
N ASP A 242 7.24 -2.82 -28.30
CA ASP A 242 7.98 -4.10 -28.26
C ASP A 242 8.50 -4.51 -26.87
N THR A 243 8.09 -3.80 -25.79
CA THR A 243 8.44 -4.16 -24.40
C THR A 243 7.77 -5.47 -24.01
N ARG A 244 8.50 -6.34 -23.30
CA ARG A 244 7.97 -7.60 -22.76
C ARG A 244 8.29 -7.69 -21.28
N LEU A 245 7.27 -7.85 -20.45
CA LEU A 245 7.40 -8.02 -19.00
C LEU A 245 6.76 -9.33 -18.57
N GLY A 246 7.40 -10.05 -17.66
CA GLY A 246 6.85 -11.27 -17.05
C GLY A 246 7.28 -11.37 -15.59
N ASN A 247 6.32 -11.55 -14.69
CA ASN A 247 6.56 -11.60 -13.24
C ASN A 247 7.25 -10.33 -12.72
N VAL A 248 6.67 -9.15 -13.02
CA VAL A 248 7.30 -7.86 -12.76
C VAL A 248 6.34 -6.92 -12.00
N SER A 249 6.85 -6.24 -10.98
CA SER A 249 6.19 -5.10 -10.35
C SER A 249 6.89 -3.80 -10.75
N VAL A 250 6.15 -2.87 -11.37
CA VAL A 250 6.68 -1.59 -11.83
C VAL A 250 6.16 -0.46 -10.94
N LEU A 251 7.07 0.33 -10.35
CA LEU A 251 6.74 1.43 -9.47
C LEU A 251 6.18 2.65 -10.22
N PRO A 252 5.51 3.56 -9.51
CA PRO A 252 4.90 4.74 -10.12
C PRO A 252 5.87 5.59 -10.95
N ASN A 253 5.31 6.20 -12.00
CA ASN A 253 6.03 7.12 -12.87
C ASN A 253 7.34 6.54 -13.45
N THR A 254 7.32 5.25 -13.77
CA THR A 254 8.46 4.56 -14.40
C THR A 254 8.24 4.47 -15.92
N TYR A 255 9.25 4.87 -16.66
CA TYR A 255 9.36 4.64 -18.10
C TYR A 255 10.22 3.42 -18.37
N ILE A 256 9.73 2.50 -19.20
CA ILE A 256 10.48 1.35 -19.71
C ILE A 256 10.56 1.47 -21.24
N GLY A 257 11.77 1.52 -21.75
CA GLY A 257 12.07 1.84 -23.15
C GLY A 257 11.73 0.74 -24.15
N VAL A 258 11.85 1.10 -25.41
CA VAL A 258 11.52 0.26 -26.57
C VAL A 258 12.32 -1.05 -26.56
N GLY A 259 11.65 -2.17 -26.84
CA GLY A 259 12.28 -3.48 -26.99
C GLY A 259 12.81 -4.10 -25.68
N THR A 260 12.60 -3.45 -24.54
CA THR A 260 13.10 -3.93 -23.24
C THR A 260 12.39 -5.22 -22.85
N ARG A 261 13.15 -6.19 -22.32
CA ARG A 261 12.63 -7.48 -21.84
C ARG A 261 13.07 -7.68 -20.38
N LEU A 262 12.10 -7.82 -19.48
CA LEU A 262 12.36 -8.02 -18.04
C LEU A 262 11.52 -9.18 -17.52
N ARG A 263 12.12 -9.93 -16.59
CA ARG A 263 11.46 -11.00 -15.84
C ARG A 263 11.92 -10.98 -14.40
N ASP A 264 11.04 -11.44 -13.49
CA ASP A 264 11.35 -11.67 -12.08
C ASP A 264 12.02 -10.46 -11.42
N ALA A 265 11.35 -9.30 -11.49
CA ALA A 265 11.96 -8.03 -11.10
C ALA A 265 10.97 -7.02 -10.48
N VAL A 266 11.52 -6.12 -9.67
CA VAL A 266 10.87 -4.87 -9.26
C VAL A 266 11.57 -3.71 -9.97
N VAL A 267 10.81 -2.95 -10.77
CA VAL A 267 11.35 -1.86 -11.60
C VAL A 267 10.98 -0.51 -11.01
N THR A 268 11.99 0.33 -10.82
CA THR A 268 11.86 1.70 -10.32
C THR A 268 12.33 2.70 -11.37
N PRO A 269 12.04 4.01 -11.26
CA PRO A 269 12.58 5.01 -12.16
C PRO A 269 14.10 5.12 -12.16
N LEU A 270 14.80 4.55 -11.17
CA LEU A 270 16.25 4.60 -11.02
C LEU A 270 16.96 3.31 -11.43
N GLY A 271 16.22 2.21 -11.58
CA GLY A 271 16.80 0.92 -11.93
C GLY A 271 15.93 -0.27 -11.56
N ILE A 272 16.54 -1.43 -11.47
CA ILE A 272 15.90 -2.72 -11.33
C ILE A 272 16.42 -3.42 -10.08
N PHE A 273 15.52 -3.97 -9.28
CA PHE A 273 15.84 -5.02 -8.31
C PHE A 273 15.51 -6.38 -8.93
N ASP A 274 16.40 -7.36 -8.77
CA ASP A 274 15.97 -8.74 -8.88
C ASP A 274 15.23 -9.17 -7.59
N LEU A 275 14.59 -10.33 -7.65
CA LEU A 275 13.87 -10.82 -6.48
C LEU A 275 14.81 -11.30 -5.36
N ASP A 276 16.11 -11.44 -5.60
CA ASP A 276 17.12 -11.75 -4.59
C ASP A 276 17.65 -10.50 -3.87
N GLY A 277 17.18 -9.31 -4.27
CA GLY A 277 17.49 -8.04 -3.62
C GLY A 277 18.68 -7.28 -4.19
N ARG A 278 19.28 -7.76 -5.28
CA ARG A 278 20.35 -7.01 -5.94
C ARG A 278 19.77 -5.86 -6.74
N PHE A 279 20.38 -4.70 -6.63
CA PHE A 279 19.95 -3.49 -7.35
C PHE A 279 20.91 -3.11 -8.47
N TRP A 280 20.38 -2.99 -9.68
CA TRP A 280 21.09 -2.46 -10.84
C TRP A 280 20.56 -1.08 -11.19
N ARG A 281 21.37 -0.07 -10.91
CA ARG A 281 21.06 1.31 -11.27
C ARG A 281 21.20 1.50 -12.78
N THR A 282 20.13 1.96 -13.42
CA THR A 282 20.16 2.26 -14.85
C THR A 282 20.64 3.69 -15.07
N ARG A 283 21.69 3.85 -15.87
CA ARG A 283 22.22 5.17 -16.27
C ARG A 283 21.52 5.70 -17.52
N ASP A 284 21.10 4.81 -18.39
CA ASP A 284 20.39 5.14 -19.63
C ASP A 284 18.89 5.30 -19.39
N ARG A 285 18.44 6.54 -19.39
CA ARG A 285 17.04 6.90 -19.19
C ARG A 285 16.14 6.52 -20.38
N THR A 286 16.70 6.14 -21.52
CA THR A 286 15.94 5.64 -22.67
C THR A 286 15.56 4.16 -22.48
N VAL A 287 16.27 3.44 -21.63
CA VAL A 287 15.97 2.05 -21.25
C VAL A 287 15.06 2.00 -20.03
N ILE A 288 15.45 2.69 -18.94
CA ILE A 288 14.60 2.85 -17.76
C ILE A 288 14.80 4.26 -17.21
N GLY A 289 13.71 4.95 -16.93
CA GLY A 289 13.74 6.30 -16.41
C GLY A 289 12.44 6.72 -15.76
N ARG A 290 12.36 8.01 -15.42
CA ARG A 290 11.15 8.63 -14.91
C ARG A 290 10.21 8.94 -16.09
N ALA A 291 8.98 8.45 -16.03
CA ALA A 291 7.92 8.85 -16.95
C ALA A 291 7.57 10.32 -16.67
N ARG A 292 7.47 11.12 -17.72
CA ARG A 292 7.00 12.50 -17.61
C ARG A 292 5.48 12.51 -17.76
N SER A 293 4.80 13.25 -16.88
CA SER A 293 3.36 13.47 -17.01
C SER A 293 3.05 14.26 -18.31
N ASN A 294 1.82 14.15 -18.81
CA ASN A 294 1.39 14.94 -19.96
C ASN A 294 1.54 16.45 -19.72
N ALA A 295 1.37 16.92 -18.48
CA ALA A 295 1.59 18.31 -18.09
C ALA A 295 3.08 18.69 -18.17
N GLU A 296 3.98 17.85 -17.68
CA GLU A 296 5.44 18.05 -17.78
C GLU A 296 5.93 18.02 -19.24
N GLN A 297 5.29 17.20 -20.09
CA GLN A 297 5.61 17.15 -21.52
C GLN A 297 5.21 18.43 -22.26
N ARG A 298 4.09 19.05 -21.86
CA ARG A 298 3.58 20.30 -22.48
C ARG A 298 4.30 21.55 -21.99
N THR A 299 4.65 21.60 -20.70
CA THR A 299 5.23 22.80 -20.06
C THR A 299 6.73 22.73 -19.88
N GLY A 300 7.34 21.54 -19.94
CA GLY A 300 8.75 21.34 -19.61
C GLY A 300 9.06 21.52 -18.10
N ILE A 301 8.06 21.79 -17.28
CA ILE A 301 8.19 22.05 -15.84
C ILE A 301 7.92 20.73 -15.09
N PRO A 302 8.80 20.32 -14.14
CA PRO A 302 8.57 19.15 -13.30
C PRO A 302 7.27 19.27 -12.49
N SER A 303 6.51 18.17 -12.34
CA SER A 303 5.24 18.16 -11.60
C SER A 303 5.35 18.64 -10.16
N GLU A 304 6.50 18.46 -9.52
CA GLU A 304 6.80 19.00 -8.19
C GLU A 304 6.74 20.55 -8.13
N LYS A 305 7.04 21.23 -9.25
CA LYS A 305 6.93 22.69 -9.35
C LYS A 305 5.56 23.16 -9.81
N LEU A 306 4.82 22.33 -10.55
CA LEU A 306 3.46 22.65 -10.98
C LEU A 306 2.48 22.69 -9.79
N SER A 307 2.63 21.79 -8.83
CA SER A 307 1.80 21.80 -7.62
C SER A 307 2.02 23.03 -6.72
N VAL A 308 3.20 23.63 -6.75
CA VAL A 308 3.51 24.86 -6.03
C VAL A 308 2.91 26.08 -6.75
N LEU A 309 2.94 26.10 -8.09
CA LEU A 309 2.39 27.21 -8.88
C LEU A 309 0.84 27.26 -8.85
N GLU A 310 0.17 26.13 -8.70
CA GLU A 310 -1.29 26.06 -8.53
C GLU A 310 -1.75 26.54 -7.14
N MET A 311 -0.91 26.45 -6.12
CA MET A 311 -1.23 26.93 -4.76
C MET A 311 -1.12 28.47 -4.63
N ASP A 312 -0.29 29.12 -5.46
CA ASP A 312 -0.09 30.57 -5.42
C ASP A 312 -1.13 31.35 -6.25
N SER A 313 -1.99 30.67 -7.00
CA SER A 313 -2.98 31.29 -7.89
C SER A 313 -4.42 31.32 -7.33
N CYS A 314 -4.62 31.05 -6.04
CA CYS A 314 -5.93 31.21 -5.42
C CYS A 314 -6.10 32.66 -4.92
N PRO A 315 -6.89 33.54 -5.58
CA PRO A 315 -7.12 34.87 -5.06
C PRO A 315 -8.01 34.77 -3.81
N ILE A 316 -7.49 35.32 -2.72
CA ILE A 316 -8.25 35.59 -1.50
C ILE A 316 -9.28 36.67 -1.86
N THR A 317 -10.53 36.31 -1.95
CA THR A 317 -11.66 37.22 -1.84
C THR A 317 -12.64 36.72 -0.78
#